data_f7c4bc8bf296e3f1f449289327bb4055
#
_entry.id   f7c4bc8bf296e3f1f449289327bb4055
#
_cell.length_a   1.000
_cell.length_b   1.000
_cell.length_c   1.000
_cell.angle_alpha   90.00
_cell.angle_beta   90.00
_cell.angle_gamma   90.00
#
_symmetry.space_group_name_H-M   'P 1'
#
loop_
_entity.id
_entity.type
_entity.pdbx_description
1 polymer ?
#
loop_
_entity_poly.entity_id
_entity_poly.type
_entity_poly.pdbx_seq_one_letter_code
_entity_poly.pdbx_strand_id
1 'polypeptide(L)'
;LEIAEKLNQIFHGSSRAHGTFTVENNIIGQKTQGKAKTIKTIGASIKHWQDHLEGKQGLGIIPIDEDNLVKWGAIDIDIYSLNLEKLVNKIEEFKLPLVVCRSKSGGAHVYCFLKEKAPAADMQDKLREIAAGLG
;
A
#
# COMPACT_ATOMS: atom_id res chain seq x y z
N LEU A 1 -12.84 -14.25 -5.71
CA LEU A 1 -12.53 -13.79 -7.07
C LEU A 1 -12.94 -12.32 -7.28
N GLU A 2 -14.17 -11.96 -6.93
CA GLU A 2 -14.66 -10.58 -7.07
C GLU A 2 -13.82 -9.57 -6.28
N ILE A 3 -13.43 -9.91 -5.05
CA ILE A 3 -12.59 -9.03 -4.22
C ILE A 3 -11.21 -8.89 -4.85
N ALA A 4 -10.63 -9.99 -5.34
CA ALA A 4 -9.32 -9.97 -6.01
C ALA A 4 -9.36 -9.09 -7.26
N GLU A 5 -10.43 -9.15 -8.05
CA GLU A 5 -10.61 -8.31 -9.23
C GLU A 5 -10.65 -6.82 -8.86
N LYS A 6 -11.41 -6.48 -7.81
CA LYS A 6 -11.50 -5.09 -7.33
C LYS A 6 -10.17 -4.57 -6.81
N LEU A 7 -9.45 -5.37 -6.03
CA LEU A 7 -8.13 -4.98 -5.51
C LEU A 7 -7.13 -4.78 -6.64
N ASN A 8 -7.14 -5.67 -7.62
CA ASN A 8 -6.26 -5.53 -8.79
C ASN A 8 -6.54 -4.25 -9.59
N GLN A 9 -7.79 -3.83 -9.64
CA GLN A 9 -8.19 -2.59 -10.29
C GLN A 9 -7.81 -1.35 -9.49
N ILE A 10 -8.08 -1.34 -8.18
CA ILE A 10 -7.81 -0.20 -7.28
C ILE A 10 -6.31 0.03 -7.13
N PHE A 11 -5.54 -1.04 -6.93
CA PHE A 11 -4.09 -0.99 -6.81
C PHE A 11 -3.41 -1.18 -8.15
N HIS A 12 -3.81 -0.39 -9.13
CA HIS A 12 -3.16 -0.36 -10.43
C HIS A 12 -1.68 -0.03 -10.28
N GLY A 13 -0.83 -0.67 -11.07
CA GLY A 13 0.60 -0.42 -11.02
C GLY A 13 1.34 -0.95 -12.25
N SER A 14 2.63 -1.19 -12.09
CA SER A 14 3.48 -1.69 -13.17
C SER A 14 2.96 -3.00 -13.76
N SER A 15 2.98 -3.10 -15.08
CA SER A 15 2.70 -4.34 -15.80
C SER A 15 3.94 -5.24 -15.94
N ARG A 16 5.10 -4.76 -15.55
CA ARG A 16 6.39 -5.44 -15.75
C ARG A 16 6.97 -6.08 -14.51
N ALA A 17 6.54 -5.66 -13.33
CA ALA A 17 7.12 -6.13 -12.07
C ALA A 17 6.14 -6.05 -10.91
N HIS A 18 6.37 -6.86 -9.90
CA HIS A 18 5.67 -6.78 -8.62
C HIS A 18 6.56 -7.35 -7.51
N GLY A 19 6.21 -7.09 -6.26
CA GLY A 19 6.91 -7.63 -5.11
C GLY A 19 6.20 -8.83 -4.51
N THR A 20 6.97 -9.70 -3.89
CA THR A 20 6.46 -10.80 -3.05
C THR A 20 7.12 -10.73 -1.69
N PHE A 21 6.45 -11.25 -0.68
CA PHE A 21 6.97 -11.32 0.68
C PHE A 21 6.56 -12.64 1.33
N THR A 22 7.54 -13.39 1.84
CA THR A 22 7.31 -14.61 2.57
C THR A 22 7.62 -14.38 4.05
N VAL A 23 6.60 -14.51 4.91
CA VAL A 23 6.74 -14.28 6.35
C VAL A 23 7.53 -15.42 6.97
N GLU A 24 8.59 -15.10 7.70
CA GLU A 24 9.39 -16.07 8.47
C GLU A 24 9.10 -15.97 9.96
N ASN A 25 8.88 -14.74 10.46
CA ASN A 25 8.63 -14.51 11.88
C ASN A 25 7.71 -13.29 12.03
N ASN A 26 6.65 -13.44 12.84
CA ASN A 26 5.70 -12.39 13.13
C ASN A 26 5.44 -12.30 14.64
N ILE A 27 6.12 -11.37 15.29
CA ILE A 27 6.00 -11.10 16.73
C ILE A 27 5.24 -9.79 16.91
N ILE A 28 4.19 -9.78 17.72
CA ILE A 28 3.38 -8.59 18.01
C ILE A 28 4.26 -7.48 18.60
N GLY A 29 4.14 -6.27 18.07
CA GLY A 29 4.92 -5.10 18.51
C GLY A 29 6.31 -4.99 17.89
N GLN A 30 6.68 -5.89 16.99
CA GLN A 30 7.93 -5.86 16.26
C GLN A 30 7.70 -5.90 14.75
N LYS A 31 8.69 -5.46 14.00
CA LYS A 31 8.64 -5.55 12.54
C LYS A 31 8.57 -7.02 12.10
N THR A 32 7.60 -7.34 11.28
CA THR A 32 7.47 -8.67 10.69
C THR A 32 8.71 -9.02 9.88
N GLN A 33 9.34 -10.15 10.19
CA GLN A 33 10.52 -10.64 9.49
C GLN A 33 10.12 -11.61 8.38
N GLY A 34 10.84 -11.53 7.26
CA GLY A 34 10.60 -12.39 6.13
C GLY A 34 11.49 -12.04 4.96
N LYS A 35 11.25 -12.69 3.83
CA LYS A 35 12.01 -12.49 2.59
C LYS A 35 11.19 -11.72 1.58
N ALA A 36 11.68 -10.55 1.19
CA ALA A 36 11.15 -9.76 0.10
C ALA A 36 11.85 -10.12 -1.21
N LYS A 37 11.09 -10.22 -2.28
CA LYS A 37 11.61 -10.50 -3.62
C LYS A 37 10.87 -9.66 -4.64
N THR A 38 11.58 -9.17 -5.63
CA THR A 38 10.97 -8.48 -6.77
C THR A 38 10.95 -9.39 -7.98
N ILE A 39 9.76 -9.64 -8.51
CA ILE A 39 9.57 -10.37 -9.76
C ILE A 39 9.61 -9.34 -10.90
N LYS A 40 10.58 -9.44 -11.79
CA LYS A 40 10.86 -8.45 -12.83
C LYS A 40 10.33 -8.82 -14.22
N THR A 41 9.49 -9.84 -14.30
CA THR A 41 8.97 -10.38 -15.56
C THR A 41 7.52 -10.08 -15.82
N ILE A 42 6.74 -9.80 -14.78
CA ILE A 42 5.30 -9.57 -14.89
C ILE A 42 4.81 -8.72 -13.71
N GLY A 43 3.82 -7.88 -13.95
CA GLY A 43 3.09 -7.17 -12.91
C GLY A 43 2.13 -8.08 -12.14
N ALA A 44 1.54 -7.58 -11.08
CA ALA A 44 0.56 -8.31 -10.31
C ALA A 44 -0.70 -8.58 -11.15
N SER A 45 -1.29 -9.75 -10.93
CA SER A 45 -2.52 -10.18 -11.61
C SER A 45 -3.58 -10.55 -10.58
N ILE A 46 -4.79 -10.82 -11.06
CA ILE A 46 -5.90 -11.30 -10.22
C ILE A 46 -5.49 -12.56 -9.44
N LYS A 47 -4.76 -13.47 -10.08
CA LYS A 47 -4.26 -14.69 -9.42
C LYS A 47 -3.33 -14.38 -8.24
N HIS A 48 -2.44 -13.40 -8.40
CA HIS A 48 -1.58 -12.96 -7.30
C HIS A 48 -2.38 -12.39 -6.14
N TRP A 49 -3.44 -11.63 -6.43
CA TRP A 49 -4.34 -11.12 -5.40
C TRP A 49 -5.12 -12.24 -4.70
N GLN A 50 -5.56 -13.24 -5.45
CA GLN A 50 -6.22 -14.42 -4.85
C GLN A 50 -5.29 -15.14 -3.89
N ASP A 51 -4.06 -15.40 -4.29
CA ASP A 51 -3.06 -16.06 -3.45
C ASP A 51 -2.74 -15.23 -2.19
N HIS A 52 -2.71 -13.92 -2.31
CA HIS A 52 -2.53 -13.01 -1.18
C HIS A 52 -3.70 -13.09 -0.20
N LEU A 53 -4.93 -13.03 -0.70
CA LEU A 53 -6.15 -13.11 0.12
C LEU A 53 -6.27 -14.47 0.82
N GLU A 54 -5.77 -15.51 0.22
CA GLU A 54 -5.75 -16.87 0.80
C GLU A 54 -4.59 -17.09 1.77
N GLY A 55 -3.75 -16.09 1.97
CA GLY A 55 -2.61 -16.16 2.87
C GLY A 55 -1.42 -16.97 2.35
N LYS A 56 -1.39 -17.26 1.05
CA LYS A 56 -0.31 -18.04 0.42
C LYS A 56 0.96 -17.22 0.21
N GLN A 57 0.82 -15.94 -0.13
CA GLN A 57 1.95 -15.08 -0.49
C GLN A 57 1.66 -13.63 -0.19
N GLY A 58 2.61 -12.92 0.44
CA GLY A 58 2.59 -11.47 0.54
C GLY A 58 2.79 -10.85 -0.84
N LEU A 59 2.12 -9.73 -1.11
CA LEU A 59 2.11 -9.09 -2.41
C LEU A 59 2.49 -7.62 -2.29
N GLY A 60 3.43 -7.17 -3.11
CA GLY A 60 3.79 -5.77 -3.24
C GLY A 60 3.42 -5.26 -4.63
N ILE A 61 2.73 -4.15 -4.69
CA ILE A 61 2.40 -3.49 -5.94
C ILE A 61 3.36 -2.33 -6.15
N ILE A 62 3.92 -2.22 -7.35
CA ILE A 62 4.71 -1.06 -7.76
C ILE A 62 3.76 -0.05 -8.36
N PRO A 63 3.48 1.09 -7.68
CA PRO A 63 2.42 2.01 -8.10
C PRO A 63 2.67 2.70 -9.43
N ILE A 64 3.95 2.93 -9.78
CA ILE A 64 4.33 3.65 -10.99
C ILE A 64 4.19 2.73 -12.19
N ASP A 65 3.40 3.15 -13.18
CA ASP A 65 3.26 2.42 -14.42
C ASP A 65 4.36 2.83 -15.44
N GLU A 66 4.29 2.27 -16.64
CA GLU A 66 5.29 2.47 -17.69
C GLU A 66 5.31 3.89 -18.24
N ASP A 67 4.28 4.69 -17.97
CA ASP A 67 4.17 6.10 -18.38
C ASP A 67 4.55 7.08 -17.26
N ASN A 68 5.13 6.59 -16.17
CA ASN A 68 5.45 7.35 -14.96
C ASN A 68 4.23 7.96 -14.28
N LEU A 69 3.06 7.33 -14.44
CA LEU A 69 1.81 7.73 -13.82
C LEU A 69 1.43 6.79 -12.70
N VAL A 70 0.67 7.33 -11.74
CA VAL A 70 0.12 6.55 -10.64
C VAL A 70 -1.38 6.76 -10.52
N LYS A 71 -2.09 5.77 -10.00
CA LYS A 71 -3.51 5.87 -9.68
C LYS A 71 -3.75 5.83 -8.18
N TRP A 72 -2.71 5.58 -7.42
CA TRP A 72 -2.74 5.60 -5.96
C TRP A 72 -1.35 5.84 -5.40
N GLY A 73 -1.29 6.22 -4.14
CA GLY A 73 -0.05 6.35 -3.39
C GLY A 73 -0.30 6.02 -1.93
N ALA A 74 0.76 5.86 -1.16
CA ALA A 74 0.66 5.48 0.24
C ALA A 74 1.72 6.16 1.09
N ILE A 75 1.34 6.42 2.34
CA ILE A 75 2.25 6.79 3.41
C ILE A 75 2.38 5.58 4.32
N ASP A 76 3.60 5.15 4.57
CA ASP A 76 3.89 4.03 5.47
C ASP A 76 4.28 4.56 6.84
N ILE A 77 3.55 4.17 7.87
CA ILE A 77 3.81 4.57 9.25
C ILE A 77 4.34 3.36 10.01
N ASP A 78 5.63 3.40 10.34
CA ASP A 78 6.36 2.32 11.01
C ASP A 78 6.45 2.52 12.53
N ILE A 79 5.37 3.00 13.13
CA ILE A 79 5.25 3.12 14.58
C ILE A 79 4.36 1.98 15.06
N TYR A 80 4.94 0.98 15.73
CA TYR A 80 4.24 -0.27 16.03
C TYR A 80 3.34 -0.22 17.27
N SER A 81 3.39 0.86 18.03
CA SER A 81 2.44 1.18 19.10
C SER A 81 1.50 2.32 18.69
N LEU A 82 1.24 2.45 17.39
CA LEU A 82 0.45 3.53 16.82
C LEU A 82 -0.99 3.51 17.32
N ASN A 83 -1.48 4.68 17.75
CA ASN A 83 -2.89 4.89 18.05
C ASN A 83 -3.65 5.17 16.74
N LEU A 84 -4.23 4.12 16.17
CA LEU A 84 -4.96 4.21 14.89
C LEU A 84 -6.19 5.10 14.99
N GLU A 85 -6.92 5.05 16.11
CA GLU A 85 -8.11 5.89 16.32
C GLU A 85 -7.76 7.37 16.24
N LYS A 86 -6.67 7.77 16.88
CA LYS A 86 -6.21 9.17 16.88
C LYS A 86 -5.83 9.60 15.45
N LEU A 87 -5.17 8.73 14.70
CA LEU A 87 -4.80 9.00 13.31
C LEU A 87 -6.03 9.18 12.43
N VAL A 88 -7.00 8.28 12.54
CA VAL A 88 -8.25 8.34 11.77
C VAL A 88 -9.03 9.61 12.10
N ASN A 89 -9.13 9.97 13.39
CA ASN A 89 -9.83 11.19 13.82
C ASN A 89 -9.17 12.44 13.23
N LYS A 90 -7.86 12.49 13.19
CA LYS A 90 -7.12 13.62 12.61
C LYS A 90 -7.34 13.74 11.10
N ILE A 91 -7.37 12.62 10.40
CA ILE A 91 -7.67 12.58 8.96
C ILE A 91 -9.10 13.08 8.68
N GLU A 92 -10.07 12.68 9.49
CA GLU A 92 -11.46 13.14 9.39
C GLU A 92 -11.58 14.62 9.71
N GLU A 93 -10.90 15.09 10.75
CA GLU A 93 -10.90 16.50 11.16
C GLU A 93 -10.42 17.41 10.03
N PHE A 94 -9.35 17.03 9.36
CA PHE A 94 -8.80 17.79 8.24
C PHE A 94 -9.46 17.47 6.89
N LYS A 95 -10.46 16.61 6.88
CA LYS A 95 -11.21 16.20 5.66
C LYS A 95 -10.28 15.71 4.54
N LEU A 96 -9.27 14.93 4.90
CA LEU A 96 -8.33 14.38 3.93
C LEU A 96 -8.92 13.14 3.24
N PRO A 97 -8.75 13.01 1.92
CA PRO A 97 -9.28 11.86 1.15
C PRO A 97 -8.37 10.63 1.27
N LEU A 98 -8.20 10.13 2.48
CA LEU A 98 -7.27 9.04 2.78
C LEU A 98 -7.98 7.85 3.39
N VAL A 99 -7.46 6.66 3.11
CA VAL A 99 -7.92 5.40 3.68
C VAL A 99 -6.80 4.81 4.54
N VAL A 100 -7.10 4.51 5.79
CA VAL A 100 -6.14 3.95 6.74
C VAL A 100 -6.35 2.45 6.85
N CYS A 101 -5.26 1.70 6.66
CA CYS A 101 -5.23 0.26 6.88
C CYS A 101 -4.13 -0.08 7.86
N ARG A 102 -4.39 -1.07 8.71
CA ARG A 102 -3.37 -1.58 9.63
C ARG A 102 -2.33 -2.35 8.84
N SER A 103 -1.04 -2.11 9.10
CA SER A 103 0.03 -2.88 8.48
C SER A 103 0.23 -4.23 9.20
N LYS A 104 0.94 -5.14 8.54
CA LYS A 104 1.23 -6.48 9.11
C LYS A 104 2.02 -6.43 10.43
N SER A 105 2.78 -5.37 10.66
CA SER A 105 3.62 -5.20 11.85
C SER A 105 2.97 -4.34 12.95
N GLY A 106 1.74 -3.86 12.75
CA GLY A 106 1.01 -3.04 13.73
C GLY A 106 1.14 -1.53 13.54
N GLY A 107 1.81 -1.07 12.49
CA GLY A 107 1.78 0.33 12.04
C GLY A 107 0.58 0.59 11.16
N ALA A 108 0.71 1.49 10.20
CA ALA A 108 -0.38 1.82 9.27
C ALA A 108 0.13 2.06 7.85
N HIS A 109 -0.73 1.70 6.89
CA HIS A 109 -0.62 2.17 5.51
C HIS A 109 -1.76 3.17 5.30
N VAL A 110 -1.41 4.38 4.89
CA VAL A 110 -2.39 5.43 4.60
C VAL A 110 -2.42 5.63 3.10
N TYR A 111 -3.53 5.25 2.48
CA TYR A 111 -3.67 5.25 1.03
C TYR A 111 -4.40 6.48 0.53
N CYS A 112 -3.92 7.01 -0.60
CA CYS A 112 -4.61 8.00 -1.41
C CYS A 112 -4.93 7.38 -2.76
N PHE A 113 -6.21 7.22 -3.06
CA PHE A 113 -6.67 6.67 -4.33
C PHE A 113 -7.16 7.78 -5.24
N LEU A 114 -6.81 7.71 -6.53
CA LEU A 114 -7.19 8.70 -7.52
C LEU A 114 -8.22 8.11 -8.47
N LYS A 115 -9.15 8.97 -8.90
CA LYS A 115 -10.12 8.63 -9.94
C LYS A 115 -9.42 8.48 -11.31
N GLU A 116 -8.45 9.36 -11.57
CA GLU A 116 -7.66 9.37 -12.81
C GLU A 116 -6.17 9.35 -12.47
N LYS A 117 -5.36 8.85 -13.39
CA LYS A 117 -3.92 8.78 -13.20
C LYS A 117 -3.31 10.17 -13.10
N ALA A 118 -2.25 10.29 -12.31
CA ALA A 118 -1.46 11.51 -12.16
C ALA A 118 0.03 11.22 -12.23
N PRO A 119 0.89 12.21 -12.53
CA PRO A 119 2.34 12.01 -12.50
C PRO A 119 2.82 11.53 -11.13
N ALA A 120 3.72 10.57 -11.11
CA ALA A 120 4.26 9.99 -9.87
C ALA A 120 4.91 11.04 -8.98
N ALA A 121 5.64 12.01 -9.57
CA ALA A 121 6.28 13.09 -8.83
C ALA A 121 5.27 13.96 -8.08
N ASP A 122 4.13 14.27 -8.70
CA ASP A 122 3.06 15.06 -8.08
C ASP A 122 2.44 14.34 -6.90
N MET A 123 2.19 13.04 -7.03
CA MET A 123 1.70 12.21 -5.93
C MET A 123 2.69 12.19 -4.78
N GLN A 124 3.97 12.01 -5.05
CA GLN A 124 5.01 11.99 -4.03
C GLN A 124 5.08 13.30 -3.26
N ASP A 125 5.05 14.42 -3.94
CA ASP A 125 5.06 15.75 -3.32
C ASP A 125 3.83 15.97 -2.43
N LYS A 126 2.66 15.56 -2.92
CA LYS A 126 1.41 15.69 -2.16
C LYS A 126 1.41 14.82 -0.90
N LEU A 127 1.90 13.61 -1.00
CA LEU A 127 1.99 12.71 0.15
C LEU A 127 2.98 13.21 1.20
N ARG A 128 4.10 13.81 0.79
CA ARG A 128 5.05 14.43 1.72
C ARG A 128 4.41 15.60 2.47
N GLU A 129 3.67 16.43 1.77
CA GLU A 129 2.92 17.55 2.35
C GLU A 129 1.91 17.06 3.38
N ILE A 130 1.13 16.04 3.05
CA ILE A 130 0.15 15.44 3.95
C ILE A 130 0.84 14.82 5.18
N ALA A 131 1.91 14.06 4.97
CA ALA A 131 2.66 13.43 6.07
C ALA A 131 3.20 14.47 7.06
N ALA A 132 3.73 15.58 6.56
CA ALA A 132 4.21 16.68 7.40
C ALA A 132 3.07 17.30 8.23
N GLY A 133 1.88 17.43 7.67
CA GLY A 133 0.70 17.95 8.35
C GLY A 133 0.12 17.01 9.40
N LEU A 134 0.29 15.71 9.23
CA LEU A 134 -0.16 14.70 10.19
C LEU A 134 0.82 14.51 11.37
N GLY A 135 2.05 14.88 11.18
CA GLY A 135 3.09 14.67 12.19
C GLY A 135 3.64 13.27 12.12
#